data_51beb6b785c7bcbabb9a92e860e30e8c
#
_entry.id   51beb6b785c7bcbabb9a92e860e30e8c
#
_cell.length_a   1.000
_cell.length_b   1.000
_cell.length_c   1.000
_cell.angle_alpha   90.00
_cell.angle_beta   90.00
_cell.angle_gamma   90.00
#
_symmetry.space_group_name_H-M   'P 1'
#
loop_
_entity.id
_entity.type
_entity.pdbx_description
1 polymer ?
#
loop_
_entity_poly.entity_id
_entity_poly.type
_entity_poly.pdbx_seq_one_letter_code
_entity_poly.pdbx_strand_id
1 'polypeptide(L)'
;TVTPTATKQPQSGGSGSGGGTSTAKPTIAPTVIPTTAPEKDTTQTVWFTDVTENMWFYQAVKYAYDKGFMTGVSDSEFAPDITLTRAMFVSALYRIENEPTADGELNFSDVSDDSWYAKAVLWAYNNDIISGKTETEFDPNSDITREQMVAVLYRYAKTKGYNSDSDEITYSDVKDIADYAIDSVKWAYCAGIMTGDENGKFNPKAGTTRAQAASVFMRLYK
;
A
#
# COMPACT_ATOMS: atom_id res chain seq x y z
N THR A 1 -30.61 -47.38 24.49
CA THR A 1 -30.83 -48.56 23.66
C THR A 1 -31.34 -48.17 22.30
N VAL A 2 -30.60 -48.63 21.37
CA VAL A 2 -30.88 -48.98 19.96
C VAL A 2 -30.31 -48.04 18.89
N THR A 3 -29.11 -48.35 18.43
CA THR A 3 -28.60 -48.28 17.05
C THR A 3 -29.29 -49.41 16.24
N PRO A 4 -29.24 -49.53 14.93
CA PRO A 4 -28.56 -48.87 13.81
C PRO A 4 -29.41 -48.78 12.56
N THR A 5 -28.93 -48.34 11.42
CA THR A 5 -28.63 -49.17 10.22
C THR A 5 -28.44 -48.29 8.99
N ALA A 6 -27.33 -48.51 8.32
CA ALA A 6 -27.01 -47.99 7.00
C ALA A 6 -27.78 -48.77 5.89
N THR A 7 -28.13 -48.08 4.79
CA THR A 7 -28.46 -48.77 3.52
C THR A 7 -28.21 -47.86 2.31
N LYS A 8 -27.17 -48.25 1.55
CA LYS A 8 -26.93 -48.25 0.09
C LYS A 8 -27.57 -47.24 -0.87
N GLN A 9 -26.65 -46.71 -1.64
CA GLN A 9 -26.78 -46.11 -2.99
C GLN A 9 -27.53 -47.04 -4.01
N PRO A 10 -28.08 -46.41 -5.09
CA PRO A 10 -27.44 -46.70 -6.38
C PRO A 10 -27.20 -45.46 -7.26
N GLN A 11 -26.28 -45.66 -8.19
CA GLN A 11 -25.84 -44.80 -9.28
C GLN A 11 -26.84 -44.71 -10.43
N SER A 12 -26.77 -43.57 -11.15
CA SER A 12 -26.71 -43.42 -12.62
C SER A 12 -27.09 -41.96 -12.94
N GLY A 13 -26.28 -41.14 -13.58
CA GLY A 13 -25.99 -41.16 -15.00
C GLY A 13 -26.61 -39.91 -15.62
N GLY A 14 -25.82 -38.96 -16.18
CA GLY A 14 -26.37 -37.89 -17.00
C GLY A 14 -25.43 -36.71 -17.17
N SER A 15 -24.81 -36.64 -18.30
CA SER A 15 -23.96 -35.57 -18.83
C SER A 15 -24.66 -34.22 -18.91
N GLY A 16 -23.94 -33.11 -18.61
CA GLY A 16 -24.38 -31.76 -18.88
C GLY A 16 -23.18 -30.81 -18.81
N SER A 17 -22.58 -30.57 -19.97
CA SER A 17 -21.53 -29.59 -20.24
C SER A 17 -22.07 -28.19 -19.96
N GLY A 18 -21.37 -27.41 -19.14
CA GLY A 18 -21.59 -25.99 -18.95
C GLY A 18 -20.28 -25.35 -18.49
N GLY A 19 -19.45 -24.90 -19.46
CA GLY A 19 -18.22 -24.21 -19.20
C GLY A 19 -18.49 -22.84 -18.62
N GLY A 20 -18.22 -22.68 -17.32
CA GLY A 20 -18.05 -21.39 -16.66
C GLY A 20 -16.55 -21.08 -16.59
N THR A 21 -16.04 -20.24 -17.48
CA THR A 21 -14.69 -19.71 -17.39
C THR A 21 -14.64 -18.77 -16.18
N SER A 22 -14.22 -19.32 -15.05
CA SER A 22 -13.72 -18.53 -13.93
C SER A 22 -12.40 -17.91 -14.38
N THR A 23 -12.41 -16.62 -14.74
CA THR A 23 -11.21 -15.84 -14.90
C THR A 23 -10.58 -15.65 -13.53
N ALA A 24 -9.67 -16.56 -13.20
CA ALA A 24 -8.77 -16.37 -12.07
C ALA A 24 -7.98 -15.07 -12.31
N LYS A 25 -8.17 -14.09 -11.41
CA LYS A 25 -7.31 -12.92 -11.30
C LYS A 25 -5.87 -13.45 -11.25
N PRO A 26 -4.94 -12.99 -12.10
CA PRO A 26 -3.56 -13.44 -12.03
C PRO A 26 -3.00 -13.06 -10.65
N THR A 27 -2.69 -14.05 -9.84
CA THR A 27 -1.90 -13.88 -8.63
C THR A 27 -0.48 -13.58 -9.09
N ILE A 28 -0.15 -12.29 -9.20
CA ILE A 28 1.23 -11.87 -9.40
C ILE A 28 1.93 -12.17 -8.08
N ALA A 29 2.77 -13.19 -8.08
CA ALA A 29 3.72 -13.39 -6.99
C ALA A 29 4.47 -12.06 -6.79
N PRO A 30 4.72 -11.63 -5.53
CA PRO A 30 5.43 -10.40 -5.29
C PRO A 30 6.78 -10.48 -5.98
N THR A 31 6.94 -9.71 -7.05
CA THR A 31 8.23 -9.54 -7.71
C THR A 31 9.17 -9.02 -6.65
N VAL A 32 10.23 -9.75 -6.38
CA VAL A 32 11.23 -9.45 -5.35
C VAL A 32 11.74 -8.04 -5.62
N ILE A 33 11.34 -7.09 -4.76
CA ILE A 33 11.95 -5.76 -4.79
C ILE A 33 13.40 -5.98 -4.34
N PRO A 34 14.40 -5.60 -5.13
CA PRO A 34 15.80 -5.77 -4.74
C PRO A 34 16.05 -5.15 -3.37
N THR A 35 16.64 -5.91 -2.46
CA THR A 35 16.91 -5.52 -1.06
C THR A 35 18.01 -4.45 -0.95
N THR A 36 18.67 -4.13 -2.04
CA THR A 36 19.66 -3.06 -2.12
C THR A 36 19.14 -1.95 -3.01
N ALA A 37 19.21 -0.71 -2.50
CA ALA A 37 19.03 0.45 -3.37
C ALA A 37 20.04 0.29 -4.54
N PRO A 38 19.60 0.38 -5.79
CA PRO A 38 20.53 0.32 -6.90
C PRO A 38 21.52 1.45 -6.74
N GLU A 39 22.83 1.12 -6.73
CA GLU A 39 23.86 2.14 -6.90
C GLU A 39 23.54 2.89 -8.19
N LYS A 40 23.39 4.20 -8.08
CA LYS A 40 23.01 5.09 -9.17
C LYS A 40 24.11 5.07 -10.23
N ASP A 41 24.02 4.14 -11.19
CA ASP A 41 24.80 4.24 -12.40
C ASP A 41 24.26 5.44 -13.19
N THR A 42 25.02 6.54 -13.18
CA THR A 42 24.64 7.82 -13.75
C THR A 42 24.72 7.85 -15.28
N THR A 43 24.88 6.71 -15.95
CA THR A 43 25.15 6.66 -17.40
C THR A 43 24.02 6.10 -18.26
N GLN A 44 22.93 5.56 -17.71
CA GLN A 44 21.74 5.22 -18.51
C GLN A 44 20.47 5.72 -17.83
N THR A 45 19.86 6.72 -18.43
CA THR A 45 18.49 7.14 -18.10
C THR A 45 17.51 6.09 -18.66
N VAL A 46 17.46 4.91 -18.06
CA VAL A 46 16.40 3.96 -18.38
C VAL A 46 15.15 4.49 -17.71
N TRP A 47 14.34 5.17 -18.48
CA TRP A 47 13.04 5.62 -18.04
C TRP A 47 12.02 4.50 -18.27
N PHE A 48 11.02 4.42 -17.41
CA PHE A 48 9.98 3.41 -17.47
C PHE A 48 9.13 3.56 -18.74
N THR A 49 8.89 2.47 -19.46
CA THR A 49 8.12 2.46 -20.71
C THR A 49 6.64 2.72 -20.51
N ASP A 50 6.14 2.44 -19.31
CA ASP A 50 4.77 2.63 -18.88
C ASP A 50 4.50 3.99 -18.19
N VAL A 51 5.49 4.92 -18.22
CA VAL A 51 5.38 6.27 -17.65
C VAL A 51 5.83 7.30 -18.68
N THR A 52 4.88 7.97 -19.33
CA THR A 52 5.15 8.97 -20.37
C THR A 52 4.84 10.38 -19.88
N GLU A 53 5.46 11.40 -20.49
CA GLU A 53 5.41 12.79 -20.04
C GLU A 53 4.01 13.41 -20.00
N ASN A 54 3.08 12.91 -20.80
CA ASN A 54 1.69 13.36 -20.82
C ASN A 54 0.81 12.78 -19.70
N MET A 55 1.33 11.85 -18.91
CA MET A 55 0.59 11.26 -17.80
C MET A 55 0.59 12.20 -16.60
N TRP A 56 -0.56 12.30 -15.91
CA TRP A 56 -0.75 13.20 -14.78
C TRP A 56 0.24 12.94 -13.62
N PHE A 57 0.71 11.72 -13.50
CA PHE A 57 1.63 11.29 -12.46
C PHE A 57 3.12 11.31 -12.87
N TYR A 58 3.43 11.66 -14.12
CA TYR A 58 4.81 11.62 -14.64
C TYR A 58 5.81 12.32 -13.72
N GLN A 59 5.52 13.57 -13.35
CA GLN A 59 6.42 14.35 -12.49
C GLN A 59 6.56 13.75 -11.09
N ALA A 60 5.49 13.15 -10.57
CA ALA A 60 5.50 12.53 -9.26
C ALA A 60 6.30 11.22 -9.26
N VAL A 61 6.13 10.38 -10.26
CA VAL A 61 6.92 9.15 -10.42
C VAL A 61 8.39 9.49 -10.61
N LYS A 62 8.69 10.48 -11.47
CA LYS A 62 10.06 10.94 -11.67
C LYS A 62 10.69 11.43 -10.36
N TYR A 63 9.98 12.24 -9.60
CA TYR A 63 10.44 12.73 -8.30
C TYR A 63 10.70 11.58 -7.32
N ALA A 64 9.75 10.67 -7.16
CA ALA A 64 9.88 9.54 -6.24
C ALA A 64 11.02 8.59 -6.62
N TYR A 65 11.23 8.39 -7.92
CA TYR A 65 12.35 7.59 -8.45
C TYR A 65 13.71 8.29 -8.24
N ASP A 66 13.83 9.56 -8.64
CA ASP A 66 15.06 10.34 -8.51
C ASP A 66 15.51 10.49 -7.05
N LYS A 67 14.57 10.50 -6.12
CA LYS A 67 14.82 10.55 -4.67
C LYS A 67 15.06 9.17 -4.05
N GLY A 68 14.91 8.09 -4.80
CA GLY A 68 15.03 6.74 -4.28
C GLY A 68 13.87 6.27 -3.39
N PHE A 69 12.78 7.01 -3.33
CA PHE A 69 11.60 6.66 -2.53
C PHE A 69 10.87 5.42 -3.08
N MET A 70 10.79 5.36 -4.41
CA MET A 70 10.17 4.26 -5.12
C MET A 70 11.05 3.82 -6.29
N THR A 71 11.06 2.51 -6.55
CA THR A 71 11.75 1.88 -7.68
C THR A 71 10.72 1.34 -8.68
N GLY A 72 11.15 0.92 -9.86
CA GLY A 72 10.34 0.12 -10.78
C GLY A 72 9.97 -1.24 -10.18
N VAL A 73 9.02 -1.91 -10.79
CA VAL A 73 8.74 -3.33 -10.56
C VAL A 73 9.67 -4.21 -11.41
N SER A 74 10.27 -3.61 -12.44
CA SER A 74 11.35 -4.15 -13.25
C SER A 74 12.26 -3.00 -13.70
N ASP A 75 13.30 -3.31 -14.49
CA ASP A 75 14.20 -2.30 -15.05
C ASP A 75 13.51 -1.33 -16.01
N SER A 76 12.38 -1.72 -16.60
CA SER A 76 11.66 -0.95 -17.61
C SER A 76 10.23 -0.58 -17.28
N GLU A 77 9.69 -1.05 -16.15
CA GLU A 77 8.29 -0.84 -15.76
C GLU A 77 8.17 -0.29 -14.34
N PHE A 78 7.36 0.74 -14.17
CA PHE A 78 6.98 1.29 -12.87
C PHE A 78 5.71 0.66 -12.33
N ALA A 79 4.80 0.23 -13.20
CA ALA A 79 3.47 -0.29 -12.91
C ALA A 79 2.59 0.71 -12.11
N PRO A 80 2.28 1.89 -12.68
CA PRO A 80 1.63 3.00 -11.99
C PRO A 80 0.24 2.66 -11.44
N ASP A 81 -0.50 1.76 -12.09
CA ASP A 81 -1.88 1.43 -11.78
C ASP A 81 -2.03 0.26 -10.79
N ILE A 82 -0.93 -0.43 -10.45
CA ILE A 82 -0.97 -1.49 -9.45
C ILE A 82 -1.17 -0.87 -8.06
N THR A 83 -2.07 -1.45 -7.25
CA THR A 83 -2.23 -1.07 -5.85
C THR A 83 -1.02 -1.45 -5.02
N LEU A 84 -0.64 -0.58 -4.10
CA LEU A 84 0.40 -0.86 -3.11
C LEU A 84 -0.15 -1.78 -2.03
N THR A 85 0.67 -2.74 -1.63
CA THR A 85 0.41 -3.45 -0.38
C THR A 85 0.84 -2.60 0.82
N ARG A 86 0.36 -2.96 2.00
CA ARG A 86 0.74 -2.32 3.26
C ARG A 86 2.26 -2.37 3.47
N ALA A 87 2.87 -3.53 3.20
CA ALA A 87 4.32 -3.69 3.30
C ALA A 87 5.09 -2.80 2.31
N MET A 88 4.63 -2.69 1.06
CA MET A 88 5.24 -1.82 0.05
C MET A 88 5.22 -0.35 0.47
N PHE A 89 4.11 0.11 1.03
CA PHE A 89 3.99 1.51 1.46
C PHE A 89 4.91 1.83 2.63
N VAL A 90 4.94 0.97 3.64
CA VAL A 90 5.82 1.15 4.81
C VAL A 90 7.30 1.10 4.41
N SER A 91 7.65 0.20 3.48
CA SER A 91 9.02 0.13 2.97
C SER A 91 9.44 1.36 2.16
N ALA A 92 8.50 2.02 1.47
CA ALA A 92 8.80 3.30 0.82
C ALA A 92 9.10 4.39 1.86
N LEU A 93 8.34 4.48 2.96
CA LEU A 93 8.64 5.40 4.05
C LEU A 93 9.98 5.12 4.73
N TYR A 94 10.32 3.84 4.91
CA TYR A 94 11.59 3.42 5.47
C TYR A 94 12.78 3.87 4.61
N ARG A 95 12.67 3.75 3.28
CA ARG A 95 13.67 4.27 2.32
C ARG A 95 13.78 5.80 2.36
N ILE A 96 12.66 6.48 2.48
CA ILE A 96 12.64 7.95 2.64
C ILE A 96 13.49 8.39 3.83
N GLU A 97 13.53 7.59 4.90
CA GLU A 97 14.34 7.82 6.09
C GLU A 97 15.78 7.26 5.98
N ASN A 98 16.19 6.85 4.79
CA ASN A 98 17.51 6.23 4.54
C ASN A 98 17.73 4.94 5.34
N GLU A 99 16.67 4.14 5.50
CA GLU A 99 16.70 2.81 6.09
C GLU A 99 17.40 2.76 7.47
N PRO A 100 16.90 3.52 8.46
CA PRO A 100 17.55 3.59 9.77
C PRO A 100 17.56 2.23 10.45
N THR A 101 18.51 2.00 11.32
CA THR A 101 18.57 0.78 12.13
C THR A 101 17.29 0.62 12.96
N ALA A 102 16.79 -0.59 13.00
CA ALA A 102 15.64 -0.95 13.83
C ALA A 102 16.01 -2.20 14.62
N ASP A 103 15.99 -2.08 15.94
CA ASP A 103 16.30 -3.14 16.88
C ASP A 103 15.05 -3.56 17.63
N GLY A 104 14.97 -4.84 17.98
CA GLY A 104 13.83 -5.43 18.70
C GLY A 104 13.19 -6.58 17.95
N GLU A 105 12.06 -7.03 18.47
CA GLU A 105 11.28 -8.13 17.91
C GLU A 105 9.88 -7.63 17.51
N LEU A 106 9.35 -8.14 16.41
CA LEU A 106 7.96 -7.93 16.02
C LEU A 106 7.07 -9.02 16.60
N ASN A 107 5.94 -8.60 17.15
CA ASN A 107 4.91 -9.53 17.61
C ASN A 107 3.90 -9.93 16.51
N PHE A 108 4.20 -9.62 15.24
CA PHE A 108 3.33 -9.96 14.12
C PHE A 108 3.66 -11.33 13.55
N SER A 109 2.78 -12.31 13.77
CA SER A 109 2.96 -13.70 13.34
C SER A 109 3.01 -13.89 11.82
N ASP A 110 2.51 -12.90 11.07
CA ASP A 110 2.47 -12.86 9.61
C ASP A 110 3.63 -12.06 8.98
N VAL A 111 4.62 -11.64 9.78
CA VAL A 111 5.84 -10.98 9.34
C VAL A 111 7.04 -11.83 9.75
N SER A 112 7.59 -12.60 8.79
CA SER A 112 8.83 -13.34 9.02
C SER A 112 10.03 -12.39 9.02
N ASP A 113 11.02 -12.64 9.88
CA ASP A 113 12.26 -11.87 9.97
C ASP A 113 13.04 -11.84 8.65
N ASP A 114 12.91 -12.89 7.83
CA ASP A 114 13.53 -12.98 6.50
C ASP A 114 12.76 -12.23 5.41
N SER A 115 11.59 -11.65 5.73
CA SER A 115 10.81 -10.89 4.77
C SER A 115 11.54 -9.61 4.38
N TRP A 116 11.53 -9.27 3.09
CA TRP A 116 12.18 -8.06 2.57
C TRP A 116 11.67 -6.75 3.21
N TYR A 117 10.49 -6.78 3.82
CA TYR A 117 9.85 -5.66 4.50
C TYR A 117 10.00 -5.70 6.02
N ALA A 118 10.57 -6.77 6.60
CA ALA A 118 10.59 -6.97 8.06
C ALA A 118 11.21 -5.79 8.81
N LYS A 119 12.37 -5.31 8.35
CA LYS A 119 13.04 -4.15 8.96
C LYS A 119 12.24 -2.86 8.86
N ALA A 120 11.56 -2.65 7.74
CA ALA A 120 10.71 -1.49 7.54
C ALA A 120 9.48 -1.51 8.47
N VAL A 121 8.87 -2.69 8.62
CA VAL A 121 7.73 -2.88 9.54
C VAL A 121 8.18 -2.70 10.99
N LEU A 122 9.33 -3.28 11.39
CA LEU A 122 9.89 -3.10 12.73
C LEU A 122 10.20 -1.63 13.04
N TRP A 123 10.87 -0.93 12.13
CA TRP A 123 11.14 0.49 12.26
C TRP A 123 9.86 1.32 12.43
N ALA A 124 8.87 1.09 11.57
CA ALA A 124 7.65 1.86 11.60
C ALA A 124 6.80 1.56 12.85
N TYR A 125 6.83 0.31 13.34
CA TYR A 125 6.19 -0.11 14.58
C TYR A 125 6.85 0.56 15.80
N ASN A 126 8.18 0.51 15.90
CA ASN A 126 8.94 1.11 17.00
C ASN A 126 8.80 2.64 17.09
N ASN A 127 8.41 3.29 16.00
CA ASN A 127 8.18 4.74 15.94
C ASN A 127 6.70 5.12 15.97
N ASP A 128 5.79 4.21 16.32
CA ASP A 128 4.34 4.44 16.37
C ASP A 128 3.73 4.92 15.03
N ILE A 129 4.44 4.69 13.91
CA ILE A 129 3.98 5.08 12.57
C ILE A 129 2.89 4.11 12.09
N ILE A 130 3.04 2.83 12.41
CA ILE A 130 2.07 1.79 12.09
C ILE A 130 1.57 1.09 13.34
N SER A 131 0.41 0.47 13.18
CA SER A 131 -0.10 -0.58 14.07
C SER A 131 -0.45 -1.81 13.25
N GLY A 132 -0.56 -2.96 13.90
CA GLY A 132 -1.13 -4.15 13.29
C GLY A 132 -2.59 -3.94 12.89
N LYS A 133 -3.11 -4.85 12.09
CA LYS A 133 -4.54 -5.02 11.86
C LYS A 133 -5.21 -5.58 13.11
N THR A 134 -4.48 -6.44 13.81
CA THR A 134 -4.74 -6.94 15.15
C THR A 134 -3.49 -6.77 16.01
N GLU A 135 -3.51 -7.23 17.24
CA GLU A 135 -2.33 -7.22 18.12
C GLU A 135 -1.19 -8.11 17.60
N THR A 136 -1.51 -9.14 16.80
CA THR A 136 -0.57 -10.17 16.34
C THR A 136 -0.46 -10.29 14.83
N GLU A 137 -1.19 -9.46 14.06
CA GLU A 137 -1.18 -9.51 12.59
C GLU A 137 -1.00 -8.10 12.01
N PHE A 138 -0.04 -7.96 11.10
CA PHE A 138 0.21 -6.73 10.33
C PHE A 138 -0.58 -6.68 9.03
N ASP A 139 -0.83 -7.83 8.40
CA ASP A 139 -1.46 -8.00 7.07
C ASP A 139 -0.64 -7.35 5.94
N PRO A 140 0.63 -7.79 5.74
CA PRO A 140 1.60 -7.12 4.85
C PRO A 140 1.20 -7.13 3.38
N ASN A 141 0.46 -8.14 2.95
CA ASN A 141 0.13 -8.40 1.54
C ASN A 141 -1.21 -7.80 1.09
N SER A 142 -2.02 -7.30 2.01
CA SER A 142 -3.27 -6.63 1.64
C SER A 142 -3.00 -5.25 1.04
N ASP A 143 -3.83 -4.88 0.08
CA ASP A 143 -3.82 -3.54 -0.50
C ASP A 143 -4.02 -2.49 0.60
N ILE A 144 -3.19 -1.44 0.62
CA ILE A 144 -3.39 -0.32 1.54
C ILE A 144 -4.52 0.57 1.02
N THR A 145 -5.52 0.81 1.85
CA THR A 145 -6.59 1.74 1.49
C THR A 145 -6.13 3.19 1.63
N ARG A 146 -6.84 4.11 0.97
CA ARG A 146 -6.50 5.54 1.02
C ARG A 146 -6.57 6.10 2.44
N GLU A 147 -7.57 5.72 3.24
CA GLU A 147 -7.65 6.14 4.64
C GLU A 147 -6.54 5.53 5.51
N GLN A 148 -6.14 4.28 5.26
CA GLN A 148 -5.02 3.65 5.96
C GLN A 148 -3.69 4.33 5.62
N MET A 149 -3.47 4.59 4.33
CA MET A 149 -2.26 5.30 3.88
C MET A 149 -2.12 6.65 4.55
N VAL A 150 -3.19 7.44 4.57
CA VAL A 150 -3.18 8.77 5.22
C VAL A 150 -2.97 8.67 6.72
N ALA A 151 -3.55 7.67 7.37
CA ALA A 151 -3.34 7.46 8.81
C ALA A 151 -1.87 7.15 9.14
N VAL A 152 -1.21 6.35 8.32
CA VAL A 152 0.23 6.07 8.45
C VAL A 152 1.05 7.34 8.19
N LEU A 153 0.75 8.09 7.13
CA LEU A 153 1.44 9.36 6.81
C LEU A 153 1.29 10.42 7.91
N TYR A 154 0.12 10.53 8.50
CA TYR A 154 -0.12 11.49 9.57
C TYR A 154 0.69 11.15 10.82
N ARG A 155 0.74 9.87 11.21
CA ARG A 155 1.59 9.44 12.33
C ARG A 155 3.06 9.70 12.02
N TYR A 156 3.52 9.38 10.82
CA TYR A 156 4.86 9.68 10.37
C TYR A 156 5.15 11.19 10.41
N ALA A 157 4.26 12.03 9.90
CA ALA A 157 4.42 13.48 9.93
C ALA A 157 4.52 14.02 11.36
N LYS A 158 3.76 13.45 12.30
CA LYS A 158 3.87 13.81 13.73
C LYS A 158 5.26 13.52 14.31
N THR A 159 5.92 12.43 13.91
CA THR A 159 7.30 12.15 14.35
C THR A 159 8.29 13.21 13.86
N LYS A 160 7.94 13.95 12.79
CA LYS A 160 8.72 15.05 12.22
C LYS A 160 8.32 16.43 12.75
N GLY A 161 7.39 16.48 13.70
CA GLY A 161 6.92 17.73 14.27
C GLY A 161 5.91 18.49 13.40
N TYR A 162 5.43 17.89 12.32
CA TYR A 162 4.35 18.48 11.52
C TYR A 162 3.03 18.39 12.31
N ASN A 163 2.57 19.52 12.79
CA ASN A 163 1.26 19.69 13.37
C ASN A 163 0.47 20.64 12.46
N SER A 164 -0.75 20.31 12.13
CA SER A 164 -1.67 21.26 11.53
C SER A 164 -2.96 21.27 12.32
N ASP A 165 -3.44 22.47 12.58
CA ASP A 165 -4.83 22.66 12.94
C ASP A 165 -5.64 22.28 11.70
N SER A 166 -6.56 21.33 11.86
CA SER A 166 -7.31 20.79 10.73
C SER A 166 -8.68 21.44 10.67
N ASP A 167 -8.93 22.11 9.56
CA ASP A 167 -10.25 22.66 9.22
C ASP A 167 -11.26 21.57 8.84
N GLU A 168 -12.47 21.97 8.53
CA GLU A 168 -13.48 21.05 8.04
C GLU A 168 -13.14 20.55 6.64
N ILE A 169 -13.34 19.25 6.42
CA ILE A 169 -13.19 18.61 5.11
C ILE A 169 -14.52 18.66 4.34
N THR A 170 -14.44 18.88 3.04
CA THR A 170 -15.60 19.05 2.17
C THR A 170 -15.88 17.87 1.25
N TYR A 171 -15.30 16.70 1.53
CA TYR A 171 -15.58 15.51 0.73
C TYR A 171 -17.01 15.05 0.86
N SER A 172 -17.66 14.69 -0.25
CA SER A 172 -19.06 14.27 -0.26
C SER A 172 -19.29 12.90 0.42
N ASP A 173 -18.22 12.12 0.65
CA ASP A 173 -18.22 10.81 1.28
C ASP A 173 -17.55 10.79 2.66
N VAL A 174 -17.49 11.93 3.36
CA VAL A 174 -16.89 12.05 4.71
C VAL A 174 -17.41 10.98 5.68
N LYS A 175 -18.71 10.65 5.61
CA LYS A 175 -19.34 9.65 6.47
C LYS A 175 -18.81 8.21 6.28
N ASP A 176 -18.15 7.96 5.15
CA ASP A 176 -17.59 6.64 4.83
C ASP A 176 -16.15 6.48 5.34
N ILE A 177 -15.55 7.57 5.86
CA ILE A 177 -14.23 7.57 6.50
C ILE A 177 -14.37 6.94 7.89
N ALA A 178 -13.49 6.00 8.22
CA ALA A 178 -13.47 5.39 9.53
C ALA A 178 -13.01 6.40 10.61
N ASP A 179 -13.56 6.30 11.82
CA ASP A 179 -13.29 7.24 12.91
C ASP A 179 -11.80 7.44 13.18
N TYR A 180 -11.00 6.35 13.12
CA TYR A 180 -9.56 6.42 13.34
C TYR A 180 -8.80 7.27 12.31
N ALA A 181 -9.38 7.47 11.13
CA ALA A 181 -8.73 8.15 10.01
C ALA A 181 -9.20 9.61 9.81
N ILE A 182 -10.25 10.05 10.48
CA ILE A 182 -10.86 11.37 10.29
C ILE A 182 -9.82 12.49 10.43
N ASP A 183 -9.08 12.52 11.53
CA ASP A 183 -8.08 13.57 11.78
C ASP A 183 -6.93 13.52 10.79
N SER A 184 -6.54 12.31 10.37
CA SER A 184 -5.50 12.13 9.36
C SER A 184 -5.93 12.63 7.98
N VAL A 185 -7.20 12.39 7.62
CA VAL A 185 -7.78 12.87 6.35
C VAL A 185 -7.91 14.39 6.36
N LYS A 186 -8.34 14.99 7.48
CA LYS A 186 -8.37 16.44 7.66
C LYS A 186 -6.99 17.05 7.48
N TRP A 187 -6.00 16.51 8.16
CA TRP A 187 -4.59 16.94 8.03
C TRP A 187 -4.13 16.89 6.57
N ALA A 188 -4.32 15.77 5.89
CA ALA A 188 -3.87 15.60 4.52
C ALA A 188 -4.59 16.50 3.52
N TYR A 189 -5.87 16.82 3.78
CA TYR A 189 -6.65 17.78 3.02
C TYR A 189 -6.10 19.20 3.17
N CYS A 190 -5.95 19.67 4.41
CA CYS A 190 -5.45 21.02 4.72
C CYS A 190 -4.01 21.24 4.25
N ALA A 191 -3.18 20.20 4.37
CA ALA A 191 -1.80 20.24 3.88
C ALA A 191 -1.67 20.10 2.36
N GLY A 192 -2.78 19.92 1.62
CA GLY A 192 -2.77 19.72 0.16
C GLY A 192 -2.10 18.41 -0.29
N ILE A 193 -1.85 17.48 0.65
CA ILE A 193 -1.16 16.20 0.37
C ILE A 193 -2.08 15.26 -0.40
N MET A 194 -3.36 15.19 0.02
CA MET A 194 -4.37 14.41 -0.67
C MET A 194 -5.57 15.27 -1.05
N THR A 195 -5.99 15.13 -2.29
CA THR A 195 -7.19 15.77 -2.82
C THR A 195 -8.24 14.68 -3.10
N GLY A 196 -9.50 15.08 -3.17
CA GLY A 196 -10.58 14.24 -3.67
C GLY A 196 -10.43 13.90 -5.15
N ASP A 197 -11.31 13.04 -5.63
CA ASP A 197 -11.50 12.83 -7.07
C ASP A 197 -12.28 13.99 -7.72
N GLU A 198 -12.51 13.88 -9.03
CA GLU A 198 -13.28 14.87 -9.80
C GLU A 198 -14.73 15.06 -9.33
N ASN A 199 -15.27 14.09 -8.56
CA ASN A 199 -16.60 14.14 -7.96
C ASN A 199 -16.58 14.66 -6.51
N GLY A 200 -15.45 15.15 -6.03
CA GLY A 200 -15.28 15.64 -4.67
C GLY A 200 -15.33 14.54 -3.61
N LYS A 201 -14.98 13.28 -3.96
CA LYS A 201 -14.92 12.15 -3.03
C LYS A 201 -13.49 11.85 -2.61
N PHE A 202 -13.33 11.49 -1.35
CA PHE A 202 -12.08 10.97 -0.83
C PHE A 202 -11.83 9.50 -1.19
N ASN A 203 -12.90 8.69 -1.30
CA ASN A 203 -12.86 7.25 -1.55
C ASN A 203 -12.04 6.49 -0.50
N PRO A 204 -12.39 6.52 0.79
CA PRO A 204 -11.55 6.05 1.90
C PRO A 204 -11.16 4.57 1.80
N LYS A 205 -12.04 3.73 1.29
CA LYS A 205 -11.86 2.27 1.20
C LYS A 205 -11.20 1.80 -0.10
N ALA A 206 -10.99 2.69 -1.06
CA ALA A 206 -10.30 2.35 -2.30
C ALA A 206 -8.82 2.06 -2.02
N GLY A 207 -8.26 1.07 -2.73
CA GLY A 207 -6.83 0.82 -2.72
C GLY A 207 -6.05 2.01 -3.31
N THR A 208 -4.83 2.21 -2.85
CA THR A 208 -3.96 3.27 -3.34
C THR A 208 -3.02 2.73 -4.41
N THR A 209 -3.00 3.33 -5.59
CA THR A 209 -2.08 2.91 -6.65
C THR A 209 -0.67 3.46 -6.43
N ARG A 210 0.32 2.87 -7.11
CA ARG A 210 1.71 3.31 -7.05
C ARG A 210 1.87 4.75 -7.54
N ALA A 211 1.17 5.14 -8.60
CA ALA A 211 1.15 6.52 -9.10
C ALA A 211 0.57 7.52 -8.07
N GLN A 212 -0.49 7.13 -7.39
CA GLN A 212 -1.09 7.97 -6.33
C GLN A 212 -0.13 8.13 -5.15
N ALA A 213 0.52 7.05 -4.72
CA ALA A 213 1.51 7.13 -3.63
C ALA A 213 2.72 8.00 -4.00
N ALA A 214 3.24 7.88 -5.23
CA ALA A 214 4.30 8.77 -5.73
C ALA A 214 3.89 10.24 -5.66
N SER A 215 2.63 10.55 -6.03
CA SER A 215 2.10 11.92 -5.97
C SER A 215 1.99 12.45 -4.54
N VAL A 216 1.60 11.58 -3.61
CA VAL A 216 1.52 11.91 -2.18
C VAL A 216 2.91 12.17 -1.63
N PHE A 217 3.90 11.31 -1.91
CA PHE A 217 5.28 11.55 -1.49
C PHE A 217 5.86 12.85 -2.07
N MET A 218 5.61 13.12 -3.34
CA MET A 218 6.06 14.39 -3.92
C MET A 218 5.46 15.61 -3.22
N ARG A 219 4.18 15.58 -2.87
CA ARG A 219 3.51 16.71 -2.17
C ARG A 219 3.95 16.84 -0.71
N LEU A 220 4.28 15.73 -0.06
CA LEU A 220 4.75 15.74 1.32
C LEU A 220 6.14 16.38 1.45
N TYR A 221 6.99 16.31 0.42
CA TYR A 221 8.40 16.73 0.47
C TYR A 221 8.73 17.92 -0.42
N LYS A 222 7.75 18.51 -1.08
CA LYS A 222 7.88 19.80 -1.80
C LYS A 222 7.30 20.95 -1.01
#